data_d16a8c33bf51927b4a3619dad8252a1e
#
_entry.id   d16a8c33bf51927b4a3619dad8252a1e
#
_cell.length_a   1.000
_cell.length_b   1.000
_cell.length_c   1.000
_cell.angle_alpha   90.00
_cell.angle_beta   90.00
_cell.angle_gamma   90.00
#
_symmetry.space_group_name_H-M   'P 1'
#
loop_
_entity.id
_entity.type
_entity.pdbx_description
1 polymer ?
#
loop_
_entity_poly.entity_id
_entity_poly.type
_entity_poly.pdbx_seq_one_letter_code
_entity_poly.pdbx_strand_id
1 'polypeptide(L)'
;MTTFKDTAARDEGIVNPDAEDSAEAMSEDIEPTAEDETAQAESEAAEGDEASDDEPEAQPDSKREKRPIAWSRVLAYGVLPGFALLLALAAGYFKWVDGSADDLALARTESVRAASEDAVALLSYKADSADKDLGAARERLTGDFKDAYTTLTREVVIPGAKEKHISAVAKVNAAASVSATANHAVVLLFVNQTVTIGDGAPTDTQPVVRVTLDKVNGRWLVSHFDPV
;
A
#
# COMPACT_ATOMS: atom_id res chain seq x y z
N MET A 1 39.70 -29.35 -60.12
CA MET A 1 38.90 -30.56 -60.27
C MET A 1 38.51 -30.99 -58.88
N THR A 2 37.37 -30.82 -58.41
CA THR A 2 36.04 -31.12 -58.84
C THR A 2 35.03 -30.25 -58.13
N THR A 3 34.24 -29.57 -58.87
CA THR A 3 32.92 -29.00 -58.66
C THR A 3 31.94 -29.96 -57.96
N PHE A 4 31.02 -29.46 -57.23
CA PHE A 4 29.59 -29.83 -57.11
C PHE A 4 29.02 -29.32 -55.79
N LYS A 5 27.88 -28.74 -55.60
CA LYS A 5 26.74 -28.39 -56.45
C LYS A 5 25.78 -27.63 -55.53
N ASP A 6 25.34 -26.56 -56.01
CA ASP A 6 24.16 -25.83 -55.71
C ASP A 6 22.96 -26.75 -55.34
N THR A 7 22.25 -26.42 -54.26
CA THR A 7 20.83 -26.75 -54.18
C THR A 7 20.15 -25.64 -53.36
N ALA A 8 19.52 -24.79 -54.13
CA ALA A 8 18.54 -23.81 -53.69
C ALA A 8 17.22 -24.48 -53.24
N ALA A 9 16.48 -23.70 -52.52
CA ALA A 9 15.03 -23.68 -52.35
C ALA A 9 14.40 -24.61 -51.29
N ARG A 10 13.86 -24.03 -50.24
CA ARG A 10 12.39 -23.82 -50.21
C ARG A 10 11.99 -22.91 -49.04
N ASP A 11 11.62 -21.78 -49.41
CA ASP A 11 10.58 -20.93 -48.92
C ASP A 11 9.28 -21.72 -48.66
N GLU A 12 8.78 -21.76 -47.47
CA GLU A 12 7.36 -21.92 -47.17
C GLU A 12 6.99 -21.04 -46.00
N GLY A 13 6.44 -19.90 -46.33
CA GLY A 13 5.71 -19.04 -45.44
C GLY A 13 4.51 -19.78 -44.83
N ILE A 14 4.41 -19.76 -43.54
CA ILE A 14 3.14 -19.99 -42.84
C ILE A 14 2.63 -18.62 -42.40
N VAL A 15 1.84 -18.03 -43.28
CA VAL A 15 0.90 -16.97 -43.00
C VAL A 15 -0.24 -17.61 -42.21
N ASN A 16 -0.43 -17.19 -40.98
CA ASN A 16 -1.62 -17.50 -40.22
C ASN A 16 -2.57 -16.32 -40.31
N PRO A 17 -3.65 -16.37 -41.09
CA PRO A 17 -4.69 -15.37 -41.11
C PRO A 17 -5.81 -15.86 -40.19
N ASP A 18 -5.90 -15.33 -38.96
CA ASP A 18 -7.12 -15.31 -38.17
C ASP A 18 -6.84 -14.60 -36.83
N ALA A 19 -6.95 -13.30 -36.83
CA ALA A 19 -7.17 -12.50 -35.64
C ALA A 19 -7.65 -11.09 -36.05
N GLU A 20 -8.67 -11.04 -36.87
CA GLU A 20 -9.57 -9.89 -36.94
C GLU A 20 -10.94 -10.39 -36.52
N ASP A 21 -11.46 -9.78 -35.54
CA ASP A 21 -12.86 -9.65 -35.15
C ASP A 21 -13.06 -9.99 -33.65
N SER A 22 -13.10 -8.98 -32.87
CA SER A 22 -13.92 -8.82 -31.65
C SER A 22 -13.59 -7.49 -30.96
N ALA A 23 -13.85 -6.41 -31.65
CA ALA A 23 -14.04 -5.10 -31.04
C ALA A 23 -15.47 -4.68 -31.28
N GLU A 24 -16.40 -5.13 -30.46
CA GLU A 24 -17.70 -4.46 -30.29
C GLU A 24 -18.26 -4.69 -28.90
N ALA A 25 -18.55 -3.53 -28.28
CA ALA A 25 -19.63 -3.26 -27.37
C ALA A 25 -19.67 -4.00 -26.02
N MET A 26 -19.36 -3.27 -24.98
CA MET A 26 -20.30 -3.05 -23.88
C MET A 26 -19.89 -1.81 -23.08
N SER A 27 -20.38 -0.68 -23.55
CA SER A 27 -20.61 0.50 -22.71
C SER A 27 -21.94 0.25 -22.00
N GLU A 28 -21.92 -0.06 -20.72
CA GLU A 28 -23.07 0.05 -19.84
C GLU A 28 -22.84 1.20 -18.86
N ASP A 29 -23.64 2.24 -19.12
CA ASP A 29 -24.01 3.32 -18.23
C ASP A 29 -24.33 2.81 -16.83
N ILE A 30 -23.63 3.32 -15.84
CA ILE A 30 -24.12 3.33 -14.45
C ILE A 30 -24.25 4.79 -14.04
N GLU A 31 -25.45 5.32 -14.19
CA GLU A 31 -25.90 6.55 -13.56
C GLU A 31 -25.90 6.38 -12.02
N PRO A 32 -25.48 7.40 -11.28
CA PRO A 32 -25.69 7.44 -9.84
C PRO A 32 -27.10 7.99 -9.55
N THR A 33 -27.99 7.13 -9.10
CA THR A 33 -29.28 7.54 -8.56
C THR A 33 -29.07 8.10 -7.15
N ALA A 34 -29.22 9.40 -7.03
CA ALA A 34 -29.41 10.10 -5.78
C ALA A 34 -30.89 9.98 -5.42
N GLU A 35 -31.23 9.30 -4.37
CA GLU A 35 -32.54 9.37 -3.73
C GLU A 35 -32.43 10.13 -2.42
N ASP A 36 -32.93 11.35 -2.51
CA ASP A 36 -33.33 12.26 -1.45
C ASP A 36 -34.65 11.75 -0.85
N GLU A 37 -34.66 11.38 0.42
CA GLU A 37 -35.91 11.22 1.19
C GLU A 37 -35.90 12.15 2.39
N THR A 38 -36.40 13.33 2.16
CA THR A 38 -37.00 14.23 3.13
C THR A 38 -38.35 13.66 3.57
N ALA A 39 -38.44 13.15 4.80
CA ALA A 39 -39.73 12.92 5.43
C ALA A 39 -40.05 14.07 6.40
N GLN A 40 -40.88 14.96 5.91
CA GLN A 40 -41.68 15.88 6.71
C GLN A 40 -42.83 15.10 7.35
N ALA A 41 -42.99 15.22 8.65
CA ALA A 41 -44.20 14.88 9.34
C ALA A 41 -44.84 16.16 9.87
N GLU A 42 -45.87 16.55 9.23
CA GLU A 42 -46.76 17.66 9.59
C GLU A 42 -47.59 17.28 10.81
N SER A 43 -47.79 18.33 11.60
CA SER A 43 -48.70 18.49 12.69
C SER A 43 -50.15 18.55 12.17
N GLU A 44 -51.06 17.86 12.79
CA GLU A 44 -52.47 18.23 12.73
C GLU A 44 -53.05 18.34 14.12
N ALA A 45 -53.61 19.53 14.32
CA ALA A 45 -54.45 19.92 15.42
C ALA A 45 -55.88 19.39 15.24
N ALA A 46 -56.51 19.01 16.28
CA ALA A 46 -57.98 18.89 16.33
C ALA A 46 -58.50 19.52 17.63
N GLU A 47 -59.27 20.56 17.43
CA GLU A 47 -60.16 21.22 18.38
C GLU A 47 -61.41 20.38 18.67
N GLY A 48 -62.06 20.70 19.83
CA GLY A 48 -63.42 20.28 20.19
C GLY A 48 -63.55 20.16 21.69
N ASP A 49 -63.99 21.04 22.38
CA ASP A 49 -65.20 21.80 22.64
C ASP A 49 -66.05 21.21 23.78
N GLU A 50 -66.43 22.15 24.66
CA GLU A 50 -67.58 22.26 25.56
C GLU A 50 -67.71 21.45 26.87
N ALA A 51 -67.63 22.22 27.91
CA ALA A 51 -68.60 22.67 28.93
C ALA A 51 -69.23 21.63 29.86
N SER A 52 -69.06 21.88 31.16
CA SER A 52 -70.12 22.11 32.12
C SER A 52 -69.57 22.39 33.52
N ASP A 53 -70.10 23.48 34.05
CA ASP A 53 -70.31 23.90 35.42
C ASP A 53 -70.33 22.79 36.48
N ASP A 54 -69.61 23.06 37.56
CA ASP A 54 -70.17 23.15 38.92
C ASP A 54 -69.06 23.57 39.91
N GLU A 55 -69.28 24.71 40.56
CA GLU A 55 -68.65 25.14 41.80
C GLU A 55 -69.48 24.62 42.98
N PRO A 56 -69.02 24.33 44.19
CA PRO A 56 -68.33 25.34 45.01
C PRO A 56 -67.29 24.84 46.05
N GLU A 57 -66.56 25.81 46.48
CA GLU A 57 -66.04 26.07 47.84
C GLU A 57 -64.89 25.29 48.47
N ALA A 58 -63.95 26.15 48.84
CA ALA A 58 -63.24 26.33 50.10
C ALA A 58 -61.92 25.62 50.38
N GLN A 59 -60.90 26.44 50.19
CA GLN A 59 -59.78 26.77 51.13
C GLN A 59 -58.53 25.84 51.13
N PRO A 60 -57.41 26.37 51.70
CA PRO A 60 -56.22 26.60 50.88
C PRO A 60 -55.11 25.72 51.41
N ASP A 61 -54.40 25.10 50.51
CA ASP A 61 -53.11 24.59 50.96
C ASP A 61 -52.08 24.56 49.86
N SER A 62 -51.02 25.26 50.24
CA SER A 62 -49.65 25.18 49.70
C SER A 62 -49.50 25.11 48.20
N LYS A 63 -49.38 26.30 47.61
CA LYS A 63 -48.61 26.53 46.42
C LYS A 63 -47.20 25.94 46.59
N ARG A 64 -47.03 24.74 46.21
CA ARG A 64 -45.72 24.20 45.88
C ARG A 64 -45.25 24.96 44.62
N GLU A 65 -44.58 26.09 44.84
CA GLU A 65 -43.85 26.77 43.79
C GLU A 65 -42.95 25.77 43.11
N LYS A 66 -43.34 25.31 41.91
CA LYS A 66 -42.45 24.68 40.97
C LYS A 66 -41.41 25.72 40.63
N ARG A 67 -40.30 25.69 41.37
CA ARG A 67 -39.12 26.52 41.07
C ARG A 67 -38.81 26.26 39.60
N PRO A 68 -38.80 27.29 38.74
CA PRO A 68 -38.39 27.11 37.35
C PRO A 68 -36.97 26.57 37.39
N ILE A 69 -36.78 25.35 36.93
CA ILE A 69 -35.44 24.81 36.71
C ILE A 69 -34.78 25.83 35.82
N ALA A 70 -33.77 26.50 36.34
CA ALA A 70 -33.06 27.52 35.59
C ALA A 70 -32.32 26.82 34.43
N TRP A 71 -33.01 26.68 33.32
CA TRP A 71 -32.49 26.05 32.08
C TRP A 71 -31.15 26.63 31.68
N SER A 72 -30.90 27.93 31.99
CA SER A 72 -29.61 28.56 31.79
C SER A 72 -28.47 27.92 32.61
N ARG A 73 -28.76 27.42 33.82
CA ARG A 73 -27.76 26.71 34.64
C ARG A 73 -27.50 25.29 34.14
N VAL A 74 -28.52 24.59 33.68
CA VAL A 74 -28.37 23.26 33.05
C VAL A 74 -27.58 23.40 31.76
N LEU A 75 -27.85 24.42 30.95
CA LEU A 75 -27.11 24.71 29.73
C LEU A 75 -25.64 25.06 30.01
N ALA A 76 -25.38 25.92 31.00
CA ALA A 76 -24.04 26.38 31.33
C ALA A 76 -23.17 25.32 32.00
N TYR A 77 -23.74 24.49 32.88
CA TYR A 77 -22.97 23.52 33.67
C TYR A 77 -23.09 22.07 33.19
N GLY A 78 -24.01 21.77 32.28
CA GLY A 78 -24.20 20.42 31.72
C GLY A 78 -23.88 20.35 30.24
N VAL A 79 -24.54 21.15 29.41
CA VAL A 79 -24.46 21.06 27.95
C VAL A 79 -23.13 21.59 27.41
N LEU A 80 -22.66 22.74 27.92
CA LEU A 80 -21.39 23.34 27.46
C LEU A 80 -20.17 22.47 27.77
N PRO A 81 -19.96 21.96 29.00
CA PRO A 81 -18.83 21.05 29.25
C PRO A 81 -18.98 19.71 28.53
N GLY A 82 -20.20 19.20 28.35
CA GLY A 82 -20.44 18.00 27.55
C GLY A 82 -20.07 18.18 26.07
N PHE A 83 -20.45 19.29 25.48
CA PHE A 83 -20.08 19.64 24.11
C PHE A 83 -18.57 19.91 23.95
N ALA A 84 -17.95 20.58 24.93
CA ALA A 84 -16.49 20.77 24.93
C ALA A 84 -15.73 19.43 25.00
N LEU A 85 -16.23 18.48 25.80
CA LEU A 85 -15.63 17.13 25.88
C LEU A 85 -15.78 16.36 24.58
N LEU A 86 -16.95 16.43 23.92
CA LEU A 86 -17.16 15.83 22.60
C LEU A 86 -16.22 16.42 21.54
N LEU A 87 -16.03 17.74 21.54
CA LEU A 87 -15.10 18.39 20.64
C LEU A 87 -13.65 17.97 20.92
N ALA A 88 -13.26 17.84 22.19
CA ALA A 88 -11.93 17.38 22.56
C ALA A 88 -11.69 15.93 22.13
N LEU A 89 -12.67 15.04 22.29
CA LEU A 89 -12.59 13.65 21.81
C LEU A 89 -12.53 13.58 20.27
N ALA A 90 -13.33 14.39 19.58
CA ALA A 90 -13.27 14.47 18.12
C ALA A 90 -11.92 14.99 17.64
N ALA A 91 -11.39 16.05 18.24
CA ALA A 91 -10.07 16.59 17.91
C ALA A 91 -8.96 15.57 18.20
N GLY A 92 -9.03 14.83 19.32
CA GLY A 92 -8.11 13.75 19.65
C GLY A 92 -8.17 12.62 18.63
N TYR A 93 -9.36 12.22 18.21
CA TYR A 93 -9.56 11.20 17.18
C TYR A 93 -8.99 11.62 15.83
N PHE A 94 -9.28 12.85 15.37
CA PHE A 94 -8.71 13.36 14.10
C PHE A 94 -7.19 13.44 14.16
N LYS A 95 -6.63 13.93 15.26
CA LYS A 95 -5.17 13.98 15.43
C LYS A 95 -4.52 12.59 15.42
N TRP A 96 -5.18 11.57 15.97
CA TRP A 96 -4.70 10.20 15.94
C TRP A 96 -4.75 9.62 14.52
N VAL A 97 -5.83 9.89 13.77
CA VAL A 97 -5.97 9.45 12.36
C VAL A 97 -4.92 10.11 11.46
N ASP A 98 -4.70 11.43 11.60
CA ASP A 98 -3.69 12.17 10.83
C ASP A 98 -2.28 11.65 11.12
N GLY A 99 -1.92 11.43 12.40
CA GLY A 99 -0.62 10.86 12.77
C GLY A 99 -0.38 9.48 12.17
N SER A 100 -1.41 8.65 12.10
CA SER A 100 -1.32 7.32 11.47
C SER A 100 -1.10 7.39 9.95
N ALA A 101 -1.68 8.40 9.28
CA ALA A 101 -1.51 8.60 7.85
C ALA A 101 -0.08 9.07 7.51
N ASP A 102 0.48 9.96 8.32
CA ASP A 102 1.86 10.44 8.17
C ASP A 102 2.88 9.31 8.37
N ASP A 103 2.68 8.48 9.39
CA ASP A 103 3.53 7.31 9.66
C ASP A 103 3.51 6.31 8.49
N LEU A 104 2.35 6.07 7.88
CA LEU A 104 2.23 5.21 6.71
C LEU A 104 2.90 5.82 5.46
N ALA A 105 2.77 7.12 5.26
CA ALA A 105 3.43 7.82 4.14
C ALA A 105 4.96 7.75 4.29
N LEU A 106 5.47 7.95 5.50
CA LEU A 106 6.88 7.82 5.81
C LEU A 106 7.36 6.38 5.59
N ALA A 107 6.63 5.38 6.11
CA ALA A 107 6.95 3.97 5.92
C ALA A 107 7.02 3.58 4.44
N ARG A 108 6.11 4.08 3.59
CA ARG A 108 6.14 3.87 2.13
C ARG A 108 7.40 4.44 1.51
N THR A 109 7.75 5.67 1.85
CA THR A 109 8.93 6.33 1.29
C THR A 109 10.22 5.65 1.73
N GLU A 110 10.34 5.33 3.02
CA GLU A 110 11.51 4.67 3.59
C GLU A 110 11.71 3.26 3.02
N SER A 111 10.62 2.46 2.93
CA SER A 111 10.69 1.09 2.41
C SER A 111 11.03 1.03 0.93
N VAL A 112 10.51 1.94 0.09
CA VAL A 112 10.87 2.04 -1.33
C VAL A 112 12.33 2.38 -1.50
N ARG A 113 12.86 3.32 -0.71
CA ARG A 113 14.26 3.66 -0.73
C ARG A 113 15.13 2.49 -0.29
N ALA A 114 14.80 1.85 0.84
CA ALA A 114 15.53 0.69 1.35
C ALA A 114 15.51 -0.47 0.35
N ALA A 115 14.34 -0.82 -0.22
CA ALA A 115 14.23 -1.86 -1.22
C ALA A 115 15.13 -1.60 -2.44
N SER A 116 15.17 -0.34 -2.90
CA SER A 116 15.99 0.05 -4.05
C SER A 116 17.49 -0.06 -3.76
N GLU A 117 17.94 0.45 -2.62
CA GLU A 117 19.33 0.38 -2.17
C GLU A 117 19.77 -1.06 -1.91
N ASP A 118 18.90 -1.86 -1.29
CA ASP A 118 19.18 -3.25 -0.96
C ASP A 118 19.20 -4.14 -2.21
N ALA A 119 18.29 -3.93 -3.16
CA ALA A 119 18.31 -4.66 -4.44
C ALA A 119 19.60 -4.40 -5.23
N VAL A 120 20.08 -3.16 -5.27
CA VAL A 120 21.38 -2.84 -5.89
C VAL A 120 22.52 -3.58 -5.18
N ALA A 121 22.53 -3.59 -3.86
CA ALA A 121 23.57 -4.27 -3.09
C ALA A 121 23.54 -5.80 -3.25
N LEU A 122 22.33 -6.39 -3.34
CA LEU A 122 22.15 -7.84 -3.51
C LEU A 122 22.56 -8.36 -4.89
N LEU A 123 22.39 -7.52 -5.91
CA LEU A 123 22.57 -7.90 -7.31
C LEU A 123 23.86 -7.35 -7.94
N SER A 124 24.63 -6.53 -7.21
CA SER A 124 25.87 -5.95 -7.72
C SER A 124 27.08 -6.51 -7.00
N TYR A 125 28.03 -7.03 -7.76
CA TYR A 125 29.33 -7.49 -7.27
C TYR A 125 30.37 -7.50 -8.37
N LYS A 126 31.63 -7.44 -8.00
CA LYS A 126 32.76 -7.59 -8.90
C LYS A 126 33.41 -8.95 -8.66
N ALA A 127 33.98 -9.56 -9.69
CA ALA A 127 34.65 -10.85 -9.60
C ALA A 127 35.70 -10.89 -8.47
N ASP A 128 36.52 -9.83 -8.37
CA ASP A 128 37.62 -9.75 -7.41
C ASP A 128 37.17 -9.48 -5.96
N SER A 129 36.00 -8.91 -5.75
CA SER A 129 35.47 -8.51 -4.44
C SER A 129 34.14 -9.18 -4.07
N ALA A 130 33.75 -10.22 -4.80
CA ALA A 130 32.45 -10.90 -4.61
C ALA A 130 32.19 -11.32 -3.16
N ASP A 131 33.20 -11.86 -2.46
CA ASP A 131 33.07 -12.23 -1.02
C ASP A 131 32.67 -11.03 -0.15
N LYS A 132 33.31 -9.90 -0.37
CA LYS A 132 33.10 -8.69 0.41
C LYS A 132 31.77 -8.05 0.07
N ASP A 133 31.48 -7.92 -1.22
CA ASP A 133 30.29 -7.23 -1.73
C ASP A 133 29.03 -7.98 -1.31
N LEU A 134 28.95 -9.29 -1.57
CA LEU A 134 27.82 -10.14 -1.20
C LEU A 134 27.74 -10.40 0.31
N GLY A 135 28.88 -10.44 1.00
CA GLY A 135 28.93 -10.50 2.47
C GLY A 135 28.32 -9.26 3.12
N ALA A 136 28.58 -8.07 2.57
CA ALA A 136 27.98 -6.82 3.05
C ALA A 136 26.47 -6.77 2.72
N ALA A 137 26.06 -7.26 1.55
CA ALA A 137 24.65 -7.34 1.15
C ALA A 137 23.82 -8.22 2.10
N ARG A 138 24.39 -9.31 2.61
CA ARG A 138 23.73 -10.21 3.57
C ARG A 138 23.25 -9.48 4.84
N GLU A 139 23.91 -8.43 5.28
CA GLU A 139 23.51 -7.65 6.46
C GLU A 139 22.26 -6.77 6.25
N ARG A 140 21.76 -6.75 5.01
CA ARG A 140 20.51 -6.09 4.59
C ARG A 140 19.32 -7.03 4.57
N LEU A 141 19.53 -8.30 4.92
CA LEU A 141 18.54 -9.38 4.88
C LEU A 141 18.11 -9.82 6.26
N THR A 142 16.94 -10.43 6.34
CA THR A 142 16.38 -11.02 7.56
C THR A 142 15.66 -12.33 7.26
N GLY A 143 15.36 -13.09 8.31
CA GLY A 143 14.61 -14.35 8.23
C GLY A 143 15.29 -15.43 7.39
N ASP A 144 14.48 -16.34 6.89
CA ASP A 144 14.94 -17.50 6.10
C ASP A 144 15.61 -17.08 4.78
N PHE A 145 15.25 -15.93 4.25
CA PHE A 145 15.87 -15.40 3.03
C PHE A 145 17.35 -15.07 3.25
N LYS A 146 17.73 -14.55 4.42
CA LYS A 146 19.14 -14.30 4.78
C LYS A 146 19.97 -15.58 4.73
N ASP A 147 19.42 -16.68 5.23
CA ASP A 147 20.12 -17.97 5.26
C ASP A 147 20.21 -18.60 3.85
N ALA A 148 19.12 -18.56 3.11
CA ALA A 148 19.09 -19.03 1.73
C ALA A 148 20.06 -18.26 0.83
N TYR A 149 20.05 -16.92 0.91
CA TYR A 149 20.98 -16.06 0.18
C TYR A 149 22.45 -16.33 0.57
N THR A 150 22.72 -16.51 1.85
CA THR A 150 24.06 -16.80 2.37
C THR A 150 24.58 -18.11 1.80
N THR A 151 23.76 -19.15 1.79
CA THR A 151 24.12 -20.46 1.24
C THR A 151 24.38 -20.36 -0.26
N LEU A 152 23.45 -19.76 -1.00
CA LEU A 152 23.56 -19.59 -2.47
C LEU A 152 24.82 -18.78 -2.85
N THR A 153 25.05 -17.67 -2.19
CA THR A 153 26.21 -16.81 -2.51
C THR A 153 27.52 -17.50 -2.19
N ARG A 154 27.65 -18.20 -1.07
CA ARG A 154 28.86 -18.87 -0.64
C ARG A 154 29.18 -20.09 -1.50
N GLU A 155 28.18 -20.90 -1.83
CA GLU A 155 28.38 -22.18 -2.50
C GLU A 155 28.43 -22.06 -4.01
N VAL A 156 27.72 -21.09 -4.60
CA VAL A 156 27.55 -20.99 -6.06
C VAL A 156 28.08 -19.69 -6.61
N VAL A 157 27.60 -18.54 -6.10
CA VAL A 157 27.87 -17.26 -6.76
C VAL A 157 29.33 -16.83 -6.60
N ILE A 158 29.88 -16.88 -5.40
CA ILE A 158 31.27 -16.46 -5.11
C ILE A 158 32.29 -17.35 -5.85
N PRO A 159 32.21 -18.69 -5.80
CA PRO A 159 33.12 -19.53 -6.56
C PRO A 159 33.01 -19.29 -8.05
N GLY A 160 31.76 -19.24 -8.59
CA GLY A 160 31.53 -18.99 -10.01
C GLY A 160 32.02 -17.62 -10.48
N ALA A 161 31.83 -16.57 -9.64
CA ALA A 161 32.32 -15.22 -9.93
C ALA A 161 33.84 -15.18 -10.05
N LYS A 162 34.55 -15.86 -9.16
CA LYS A 162 36.02 -15.90 -9.17
C LYS A 162 36.56 -16.75 -10.32
N GLU A 163 35.97 -17.92 -10.55
CA GLU A 163 36.44 -18.86 -11.58
C GLU A 163 36.24 -18.30 -13.00
N LYS A 164 35.06 -17.72 -13.24
CA LYS A 164 34.68 -17.24 -14.59
C LYS A 164 34.80 -15.73 -14.74
N HIS A 165 35.38 -15.02 -13.77
CA HIS A 165 35.50 -13.57 -13.74
C HIS A 165 34.16 -12.86 -13.98
N ILE A 166 33.09 -13.31 -13.29
CA ILE A 166 31.75 -12.74 -13.45
C ILE A 166 31.59 -11.51 -12.58
N SER A 167 31.19 -10.42 -13.19
CA SER A 167 30.81 -9.18 -12.51
C SER A 167 29.37 -8.83 -12.87
N ALA A 168 28.59 -8.35 -11.91
CA ALA A 168 27.23 -7.89 -12.11
C ALA A 168 27.05 -6.49 -11.55
N VAL A 169 26.33 -5.64 -12.28
CA VAL A 169 25.96 -4.29 -11.87
C VAL A 169 24.46 -4.14 -12.05
N ALA A 170 23.76 -3.82 -10.98
CA ALA A 170 22.33 -3.60 -11.00
C ALA A 170 22.01 -2.12 -10.77
N LYS A 171 20.95 -1.66 -11.42
CA LYS A 171 20.36 -0.33 -11.25
C LYS A 171 18.87 -0.44 -11.19
N VAL A 172 18.24 0.19 -10.20
CA VAL A 172 16.79 0.30 -10.11
C VAL A 172 16.35 1.48 -10.98
N ASN A 173 15.55 1.21 -11.99
CA ASN A 173 15.02 2.23 -12.91
C ASN A 173 13.74 2.86 -12.38
N ALA A 174 12.90 2.04 -11.72
CA ALA A 174 11.67 2.50 -11.09
C ALA A 174 11.35 1.61 -9.89
N ALA A 175 10.67 2.17 -8.91
CA ALA A 175 10.21 1.48 -7.72
C ALA A 175 8.84 2.00 -7.30
N ALA A 176 7.96 1.11 -6.86
CA ALA A 176 6.63 1.46 -6.40
C ALA A 176 6.25 0.66 -5.14
N SER A 177 5.69 1.33 -4.14
CA SER A 177 5.12 0.66 -2.98
C SER A 177 3.80 -0.01 -3.37
N VAL A 178 3.71 -1.31 -3.17
CA VAL A 178 2.47 -2.10 -3.32
C VAL A 178 1.64 -1.99 -2.04
N SER A 179 2.30 -2.17 -0.89
CA SER A 179 1.70 -2.00 0.43
C SER A 179 2.76 -1.60 1.45
N ALA A 180 2.35 -0.87 2.47
CA ALA A 180 3.22 -0.55 3.59
C ALA A 180 2.41 -0.40 4.87
N THR A 181 2.97 -0.89 5.96
CA THR A 181 2.56 -0.67 7.34
C THR A 181 3.76 -0.11 8.13
N ALA A 182 3.60 0.13 9.40
CA ALA A 182 4.70 0.61 10.24
C ALA A 182 5.95 -0.30 10.23
N ASN A 183 5.76 -1.63 10.07
CA ASN A 183 6.84 -2.62 10.22
C ASN A 183 6.96 -3.63 9.07
N HIS A 184 6.08 -3.58 8.09
CA HIS A 184 6.07 -4.51 6.95
C HIS A 184 5.74 -3.77 5.66
N ALA A 185 6.47 -4.03 4.58
CA ALA A 185 6.25 -3.40 3.30
C ALA A 185 6.50 -4.35 2.14
N VAL A 186 5.76 -4.15 1.05
CA VAL A 186 5.96 -4.81 -0.24
C VAL A 186 6.20 -3.76 -1.30
N VAL A 187 7.31 -3.90 -2.02
CA VAL A 187 7.76 -2.96 -3.05
C VAL A 187 7.98 -3.72 -4.36
N LEU A 188 7.54 -3.13 -5.45
CA LEU A 188 7.82 -3.62 -6.80
C LEU A 188 8.97 -2.80 -7.38
N LEU A 189 10.01 -3.49 -7.89
CA LEU A 189 11.19 -2.89 -8.48
C LEU A 189 11.33 -3.28 -9.95
N PHE A 190 11.66 -2.31 -10.78
CA PHE A 190 12.12 -2.50 -12.16
C PHE A 190 13.63 -2.34 -12.16
N VAL A 191 14.33 -3.44 -12.31
CA VAL A 191 15.78 -3.51 -12.23
C VAL A 191 16.37 -3.67 -13.62
N ASN A 192 17.45 -2.96 -13.90
CA ASN A 192 18.34 -3.24 -15.03
C ASN A 192 19.62 -3.83 -14.47
N GLN A 193 19.99 -5.03 -14.91
CA GLN A 193 21.19 -5.71 -14.47
C GLN A 193 22.08 -6.02 -15.68
N THR A 194 23.30 -5.56 -15.62
CA THR A 194 24.36 -5.85 -16.61
C THR A 194 25.31 -6.88 -16.02
N VAL A 195 25.47 -8.01 -16.69
CA VAL A 195 26.38 -9.11 -16.30
C VAL A 195 27.49 -9.20 -17.33
N THR A 196 28.73 -9.24 -16.87
CA THR A 196 29.93 -9.43 -17.69
C THR A 196 30.66 -10.68 -17.25
N ILE A 197 31.05 -11.55 -18.17
CA ILE A 197 31.78 -12.80 -17.91
C ILE A 197 33.16 -12.68 -18.57
N GLY A 198 34.21 -12.64 -17.75
CA GLY A 198 35.58 -12.44 -18.23
C GLY A 198 35.71 -11.19 -19.11
N ASP A 199 36.34 -11.35 -20.28
CA ASP A 199 36.48 -10.29 -21.30
C ASP A 199 35.31 -10.29 -22.30
N GLY A 200 34.23 -11.02 -22.04
CA GLY A 200 33.06 -11.11 -22.91
C GLY A 200 32.23 -9.82 -22.95
N ALA A 201 31.35 -9.73 -23.95
CA ALA A 201 30.43 -8.62 -24.06
C ALA A 201 29.44 -8.61 -22.89
N PRO A 202 29.11 -7.43 -22.33
CA PRO A 202 28.07 -7.32 -21.31
C PRO A 202 26.72 -7.79 -21.80
N THR A 203 25.98 -8.46 -20.93
CA THR A 203 24.60 -8.89 -21.18
C THR A 203 23.66 -8.17 -20.23
N ASP A 204 22.64 -7.51 -20.77
CA ASP A 204 21.64 -6.78 -20.00
C ASP A 204 20.39 -7.61 -19.81
N THR A 205 19.86 -7.56 -18.60
CA THR A 205 18.56 -8.15 -18.24
C THR A 205 17.74 -7.12 -17.49
N GLN A 206 16.40 -7.21 -17.61
CA GLN A 206 15.47 -6.25 -16.99
C GLN A 206 14.39 -6.97 -16.18
N PRO A 207 14.77 -7.65 -15.09
CA PRO A 207 13.78 -8.31 -14.23
C PRO A 207 12.90 -7.30 -13.51
N VAL A 208 11.65 -7.70 -13.33
CA VAL A 208 10.73 -7.08 -12.38
C VAL A 208 10.73 -7.94 -11.12
N VAL A 209 10.91 -7.31 -9.97
CA VAL A 209 11.08 -8.02 -8.70
C VAL A 209 10.14 -7.47 -7.63
N ARG A 210 9.48 -8.37 -6.93
CA ARG A 210 8.74 -8.07 -5.71
C ARG A 210 9.66 -8.27 -4.52
N VAL A 211 9.85 -7.19 -3.75
CA VAL A 211 10.67 -7.20 -2.54
C VAL A 211 9.76 -7.02 -1.34
N THR A 212 9.83 -7.96 -0.40
CA THR A 212 9.17 -7.85 0.90
C THR A 212 10.19 -7.45 1.94
N LEU A 213 9.84 -6.46 2.74
CA LEU A 213 10.70 -5.91 3.79
C LEU A 213 10.00 -5.93 5.14
N ASP A 214 10.77 -6.24 6.18
CA ASP A 214 10.37 -6.16 7.57
C ASP A 214 11.26 -5.16 8.32
N LYS A 215 10.64 -4.34 9.19
CA LYS A 215 11.37 -3.36 9.99
C LYS A 215 11.85 -4.01 11.28
N VAL A 216 13.14 -4.29 11.35
CA VAL A 216 13.79 -4.93 12.51
C VAL A 216 14.72 -3.92 13.18
N ASN A 217 14.49 -3.64 14.45
CA ASN A 217 15.28 -2.66 15.23
C ASN A 217 15.36 -1.27 14.55
N GLY A 218 14.25 -0.83 13.94
CA GLY A 218 14.15 0.46 13.25
C GLY A 218 14.77 0.51 11.84
N ARG A 219 15.28 -0.61 11.32
CA ARG A 219 15.84 -0.72 9.96
C ARG A 219 14.96 -1.62 9.10
N TRP A 220 14.72 -1.19 7.87
CA TRP A 220 14.08 -2.02 6.85
C TRP A 220 15.08 -3.05 6.35
N LEU A 221 14.72 -4.34 6.42
CA LEU A 221 15.52 -5.46 5.94
C LEU A 221 14.68 -6.32 5.01
N VAL A 222 15.30 -6.86 3.97
CA VAL A 222 14.62 -7.70 2.98
C VAL A 222 14.38 -9.10 3.56
N SER A 223 13.12 -9.54 3.56
CA SER A 223 12.69 -10.87 3.98
C SER A 223 12.34 -11.79 2.81
N HIS A 224 11.98 -11.23 1.63
CA HIS A 224 11.76 -12.00 0.39
C HIS A 224 12.15 -11.16 -0.83
N PHE A 225 12.57 -11.86 -1.89
CA PHE A 225 13.02 -11.25 -3.13
C PHE A 225 12.63 -12.16 -4.30
N ASP A 226 11.47 -11.90 -4.90
CA ASP A 226 10.83 -12.78 -5.86
C ASP A 226 10.70 -12.11 -7.22
N PRO A 227 11.22 -12.71 -8.31
CA PRO A 227 10.93 -12.26 -9.66
C PRO A 227 9.45 -12.46 -10.00
N VAL A 228 8.87 -11.54 -10.77
CA VAL A 228 7.44 -11.55 -11.15
C VAL A 228 7.29 -11.40 -12.65
#